data_35bac7cacd5c5d6dcd1db7a7c971b2a3
#
_entry.id   35bac7cacd5c5d6dcd1db7a7c971b2a3
#
_cell.length_a   1.000
_cell.length_b   1.000
_cell.length_c   1.000
_cell.angle_alpha   90.00
_cell.angle_beta   90.00
_cell.angle_gamma   90.00
#
_symmetry.space_group_name_H-M   'P 1'
#
loop_
_entity.id
_entity.type
_entity.pdbx_description
1 polymer ?
#
loop_
_entity_poly.entity_id
_entity_poly.type
_entity_poly.pdbx_seq_one_letter_code
_entity_poly.pdbx_strand_id
1 'polypeptide(L)'
;MHPQRSNRMTASGEGEVTSESPHPGLLITIVEDNPLIRQLMAEEIEDEGHRVRSFSSAEDFLAVASSLRTDLVLLDLMLPGMDGLACLRELQRTPSQTSHRVVVVTALNDPATRQQALNLGAEDYILKPDLFERLPQLLAALKKD
;
A
#
# COMPACT_ATOMS: atom_id res chain seq x y z
N MET A 1 15.22 -0.41 16.88
CA MET A 1 14.97 -0.98 17.60
C MET A 1 14.37 -1.26 17.85
N HIS A 2 14.05 -1.12 17.41
CA HIS A 2 13.36 -1.78 18.01
C HIS A 2 13.11 -2.10 18.46
N PRO A 3 13.23 -1.71 18.18
CA PRO A 3 12.93 -2.34 18.80
C PRO A 3 12.21 -2.49 19.10
N GLN A 4 11.88 -2.44 19.01
CA GLN A 4 11.25 -2.90 19.62
C GLN A 4 10.46 -3.15 19.69
N ARG A 5 10.50 -3.06 19.24
CA ARG A 5 9.75 -3.58 19.66
C ARG A 5 9.35 -3.87 20.20
N SER A 6 9.47 -3.52 19.87
CA SER A 6 9.02 -4.06 20.68
C SER A 6 8.34 -4.20 21.19
N ASN A 7 8.32 -4.17 20.88
CA ASN A 7 7.61 -4.46 21.66
C ASN A 7 6.78 -4.50 21.87
N ARG A 8 6.70 -4.66 21.67
CA ARG A 8 5.86 -4.90 22.20
C ARG A 8 5.35 -5.18 22.73
N MET A 9 5.27 -5.14 22.61
CA MET A 9 4.69 -5.47 23.38
C MET A 9 4.15 -5.40 23.99
N THR A 10 4.26 -5.39 24.09
CA THR A 10 3.65 -5.38 24.97
C THR A 10 2.86 -5.12 25.44
N ALA A 11 2.81 -5.11 25.71
CA ALA A 11 2.05 -4.87 26.40
C ALA A 11 1.27 -4.68 26.63
N SER A 12 1.18 -4.70 26.72
CA SER A 12 0.45 -4.45 27.22
C SER A 12 -0.27 -4.03 27.32
N GLY A 13 -0.27 -4.14 27.41
CA GLY A 13 -0.83 -3.69 27.76
C GLY A 13 -1.24 -2.96 27.65
N GLU A 14 -1.13 -2.99 27.67
CA GLU A 14 -1.36 -2.20 27.72
C GLU A 14 -1.65 -1.36 27.29
N GLY A 15 -1.41 -1.52 27.21
CA GLY A 15 -1.52 -0.74 26.86
C GLY A 15 -1.65 -0.01 26.23
N GLU A 16 -1.55 -0.05 26.19
CA GLU A 16 -1.43 0.55 25.79
C GLU A 16 -1.48 1.35 25.23
N VAL A 17 -1.47 1.17 25.26
CA VAL A 17 -1.39 1.91 24.89
C VAL A 17 -1.31 2.68 24.28
N THR A 18 -1.16 2.49 24.12
CA THR A 18 -1.10 3.28 23.80
C THR A 18 -1.01 4.04 23.29
N SER A 19 -0.86 3.82 23.10
CA SER A 19 -0.80 4.57 22.74
C SER A 19 -0.98 5.58 22.34
N GLU A 20 -0.85 5.46 22.57
CA GLU A 20 -1.23 6.58 22.15
C GLU A 20 -0.49 7.47 21.40
N SER A 21 -0.05 7.22 20.35
CA SER A 21 0.63 8.05 19.43
C SER A 21 -0.25 9.24 19.09
N PRO A 22 0.20 10.50 19.29
CA PRO A 22 -0.60 11.66 18.89
C PRO A 22 -0.78 11.72 17.37
N HIS A 23 0.02 10.95 16.62
CA HIS A 23 -0.09 10.86 15.16
C HIS A 23 -0.33 9.42 14.80
N PRO A 24 -1.61 9.00 14.75
CA PRO A 24 -1.87 7.67 14.23
C PRO A 24 -1.31 7.59 12.82
N GLY A 25 -0.60 6.54 12.55
CA GLY A 25 -0.02 6.34 11.24
C GLY A 25 -1.10 6.16 10.18
N LEU A 26 -0.67 6.24 8.94
CA LEU A 26 -1.53 5.96 7.80
C LEU A 26 -1.80 4.45 7.72
N LEU A 27 -2.89 4.10 7.05
CA LEU A 27 -3.17 2.71 6.71
C LEU A 27 -2.84 2.51 5.24
N ILE A 28 -1.84 1.68 4.98
CA ILE A 28 -1.32 1.44 3.64
C ILE A 28 -1.72 0.03 3.22
N THR A 29 -2.30 -0.09 2.04
CA THR A 29 -2.67 -1.39 1.48
C THR A 29 -1.67 -1.79 0.41
N ILE A 30 -1.21 -3.04 0.46
CA ILE A 30 -0.27 -3.59 -0.51
C ILE A 30 -0.98 -4.70 -1.28
N VAL A 31 -0.91 -4.67 -2.61
CA VAL A 31 -1.39 -5.75 -3.47
C VAL A 31 -0.19 -6.27 -4.25
N GLU A 32 0.36 -7.39 -3.80
CA GLU A 32 1.61 -7.94 -4.30
C GLU A 32 1.62 -9.45 -4.08
N ASP A 33 1.82 -10.24 -5.14
CA ASP A 33 1.76 -11.69 -5.03
C ASP A 33 3.04 -12.33 -4.48
N ASN A 34 4.19 -11.68 -4.63
CA ASN A 34 5.44 -12.23 -4.13
C ASN A 34 5.52 -12.04 -2.61
N PRO A 35 5.53 -13.13 -1.82
CA PRO A 35 5.47 -12.98 -0.37
C PRO A 35 6.69 -12.29 0.23
N LEU A 36 7.88 -12.46 -0.36
CA LEU A 36 9.07 -11.80 0.15
C LEU A 36 9.01 -10.29 -0.06
N ILE A 37 8.66 -9.88 -1.28
CA ILE A 37 8.53 -8.45 -1.58
C ILE A 37 7.44 -7.83 -0.71
N ARG A 38 6.32 -8.52 -0.58
CA ARG A 38 5.20 -8.04 0.25
C ARG A 38 5.64 -7.83 1.69
N GLN A 39 6.41 -8.78 2.23
CA GLN A 39 6.91 -8.67 3.60
C GLN A 39 7.88 -7.51 3.76
N LEU A 40 8.81 -7.35 2.81
CA LEU A 40 9.79 -6.26 2.88
C LEU A 40 9.11 -4.90 2.79
N MET A 41 8.09 -4.77 1.94
CA MET A 41 7.32 -3.53 1.86
C MET A 41 6.61 -3.25 3.18
N ALA A 42 5.99 -4.28 3.76
CA ALA A 42 5.27 -4.12 5.02
C ALA A 42 6.21 -3.66 6.12
N GLU A 43 7.40 -4.26 6.21
CA GLU A 43 8.36 -3.91 7.24
C GLU A 43 8.82 -2.46 7.10
N GLU A 44 9.09 -2.03 5.87
CA GLU A 44 9.50 -0.65 5.64
C GLU A 44 8.41 0.34 6.03
N ILE A 45 7.17 0.03 5.66
CA ILE A 45 6.04 0.90 5.98
C ILE A 45 5.82 0.97 7.48
N GLU A 46 5.91 -0.16 8.17
CA GLU A 46 5.73 -0.20 9.61
C GLU A 46 6.86 0.53 10.34
N ASP A 47 8.09 0.44 9.81
CA ASP A 47 9.22 1.17 10.38
C ASP A 47 9.02 2.69 10.29
N GLU A 48 8.24 3.15 9.29
CA GLU A 48 7.91 4.57 9.16
C GLU A 48 6.72 4.98 10.02
N GLY A 49 6.19 4.06 10.81
CA GLY A 49 5.13 4.37 11.77
C GLY A 49 3.72 4.17 11.24
N HIS A 50 3.55 3.41 10.17
CA HIS A 50 2.24 3.22 9.55
C HIS A 50 1.77 1.79 9.72
N ARG A 51 0.48 1.58 9.47
CA ARG A 51 -0.12 0.25 9.51
C ARG A 51 -0.24 -0.29 8.10
N VAL A 52 -0.22 -1.61 7.97
CA VAL A 52 -0.23 -2.28 6.67
C VAL A 52 -1.36 -3.29 6.62
N ARG A 53 -2.02 -3.33 5.48
CA ARG A 53 -2.92 -4.42 5.12
C ARG A 53 -2.46 -4.92 3.76
N SER A 54 -2.33 -6.24 3.60
CA SER A 54 -1.78 -6.76 2.35
C SER A 54 -2.66 -7.85 1.76
N PHE A 55 -2.62 -7.92 0.44
CA PHE A 55 -3.35 -8.90 -0.35
C PHE A 55 -2.38 -9.51 -1.37
N SER A 56 -2.56 -10.79 -1.64
CA SER A 56 -1.71 -11.48 -2.60
C SER A 56 -2.29 -11.50 -4.02
N SER A 57 -3.51 -10.99 -4.20
CA SER A 57 -4.14 -10.95 -5.52
C SER A 57 -5.05 -9.73 -5.62
N ALA A 58 -5.29 -9.31 -6.87
CA ALA A 58 -6.23 -8.22 -7.13
C ALA A 58 -7.65 -8.62 -6.74
N GLU A 59 -8.00 -9.87 -6.98
CA GLU A 59 -9.34 -10.37 -6.67
C GLU A 59 -9.66 -10.27 -5.19
N ASP A 60 -8.71 -10.69 -4.33
CA ASP A 60 -8.91 -10.60 -2.89
C ASP A 60 -9.05 -9.14 -2.43
N PHE A 61 -8.24 -8.26 -2.99
CA PHE A 61 -8.32 -6.84 -2.67
C PHE A 61 -9.67 -6.26 -3.10
N LEU A 62 -10.07 -6.52 -4.34
CA LEU A 62 -11.32 -5.97 -4.87
C LEU A 62 -12.55 -6.46 -4.12
N ALA A 63 -12.48 -7.69 -3.58
CA ALA A 63 -13.59 -8.24 -2.82
C ALA A 63 -13.96 -7.37 -1.61
N VAL A 64 -13.01 -6.61 -1.08
CA VAL A 64 -13.26 -5.78 0.10
C VAL A 64 -13.02 -4.30 -0.16
N ALA A 65 -12.61 -3.93 -1.38
CA ALA A 65 -12.15 -2.57 -1.66
C ALA A 65 -13.22 -1.51 -1.39
N SER A 66 -14.48 -1.82 -1.69
CA SER A 66 -15.57 -0.83 -1.53
C SER A 66 -15.82 -0.49 -0.07
N SER A 67 -15.47 -1.38 0.86
CA SER A 67 -15.66 -1.15 2.29
C SER A 67 -14.34 -0.95 3.01
N LEU A 68 -13.22 -1.05 2.30
CA LEU A 68 -11.90 -0.95 2.90
C LEU A 68 -11.49 0.51 3.03
N ARG A 69 -11.20 0.92 4.26
CA ARG A 69 -10.62 2.23 4.49
C ARG A 69 -9.10 2.11 4.34
N THR A 70 -8.53 2.90 3.46
CA THR A 70 -7.09 2.90 3.25
C THR A 70 -6.67 4.29 2.78
N ASP A 71 -5.47 4.69 3.19
CA ASP A 71 -4.92 5.99 2.82
C ASP A 71 -4.14 5.92 1.51
N LEU A 72 -3.64 4.73 1.17
CA LEU A 72 -2.88 4.54 -0.06
C LEU A 72 -2.89 3.06 -0.41
N VAL A 73 -3.00 2.76 -1.71
CA VAL A 73 -2.85 1.41 -2.23
C VAL A 73 -1.58 1.35 -3.07
N LEU A 74 -0.68 0.44 -2.72
CA LEU A 74 0.50 0.14 -3.52
C LEU A 74 0.18 -1.13 -4.33
N LEU A 75 0.06 -0.98 -5.63
CA LEU A 75 -0.50 -2.01 -6.50
C LEU A 75 0.52 -2.45 -7.54
N ASP A 76 0.84 -3.75 -7.55
CA ASP A 76 1.64 -4.31 -8.63
C ASP A 76 0.76 -4.57 -9.84
N LEU A 77 1.30 -4.35 -11.03
CA LEU A 77 0.58 -4.64 -12.26
C LEU A 77 0.73 -6.09 -12.71
N MET A 78 1.84 -6.73 -12.34
CA MET A 78 2.14 -8.09 -12.80
C MET A 78 1.66 -9.11 -11.77
N LEU A 79 0.34 -9.27 -11.72
CA LEU A 79 -0.30 -10.19 -10.79
C LEU A 79 -0.87 -11.38 -11.55
N PRO A 80 -0.87 -12.59 -10.97
CA PRO A 80 -1.55 -13.72 -11.57
C PRO A 80 -3.07 -13.49 -11.51
N GLY A 81 -3.78 -14.10 -12.45
CA GLY A 81 -5.22 -13.90 -12.54
C GLY A 81 -5.54 -12.53 -13.09
N MET A 82 -6.26 -11.72 -12.32
CA MET A 82 -6.55 -10.35 -12.72
C MET A 82 -5.30 -9.50 -12.54
N ASP A 83 -4.83 -8.88 -13.61
CA ASP A 83 -3.65 -8.02 -13.52
C ASP A 83 -3.99 -6.66 -12.91
N GLY A 84 -2.94 -5.88 -12.63
CA GLY A 84 -3.12 -4.62 -11.93
C GLY A 84 -3.85 -3.55 -12.74
N LEU A 85 -3.71 -3.54 -14.08
CA LEU A 85 -4.45 -2.58 -14.89
C LEU A 85 -5.93 -2.87 -14.84
N ALA A 86 -6.31 -4.15 -14.90
CA ALA A 86 -7.70 -4.54 -14.75
C ALA A 86 -8.23 -4.14 -13.37
N CYS A 87 -7.40 -4.30 -12.36
CA CYS A 87 -7.75 -3.88 -11.00
C CYS A 87 -8.02 -2.38 -10.93
N LEU A 88 -7.16 -1.57 -11.55
CA LEU A 88 -7.36 -0.13 -11.61
C LEU A 88 -8.68 0.23 -12.29
N ARG A 89 -9.00 -0.46 -13.41
CA ARG A 89 -10.25 -0.21 -14.10
C ARG A 89 -11.44 -0.48 -13.19
N GLU A 90 -11.38 -1.60 -12.46
CA GLU A 90 -12.47 -1.95 -11.55
C GLU A 90 -12.63 -0.94 -10.43
N LEU A 91 -11.53 -0.43 -9.89
CA LEU A 91 -11.59 0.60 -8.87
C LEU A 91 -12.26 1.87 -9.38
N GLN A 92 -11.98 2.25 -10.63
CA GLN A 92 -12.56 3.44 -11.23
C GLN A 92 -14.06 3.28 -11.49
N ARG A 93 -14.50 2.05 -11.79
CA ARG A 93 -15.88 1.78 -12.14
C ARG A 93 -16.78 1.55 -10.95
N THR A 94 -16.20 1.15 -9.84
CA THR A 94 -16.97 0.77 -8.66
C THR A 94 -17.23 2.00 -7.82
N PRO A 95 -18.49 2.40 -7.63
CA PRO A 95 -18.79 3.51 -6.72
C PRO A 95 -18.32 3.15 -5.33
N SER A 96 -17.57 4.04 -4.73
CA SER A 96 -17.07 3.87 -3.38
C SER A 96 -17.30 5.16 -2.64
N GLN A 97 -17.61 5.05 -1.36
CA GLN A 97 -17.77 6.24 -0.53
C GLN A 97 -16.45 6.94 -0.31
N THR A 98 -15.35 6.22 -0.51
CA THR A 98 -14.02 6.79 -0.40
C THR A 98 -13.26 6.50 -1.67
N SER A 99 -12.62 7.53 -2.23
CA SER A 99 -11.74 7.31 -3.36
C SER A 99 -10.44 6.70 -2.84
N HIS A 100 -9.89 5.79 -3.64
CA HIS A 100 -8.65 5.11 -3.30
C HIS A 100 -7.50 5.77 -4.04
N ARG A 101 -6.52 6.23 -3.29
CA ARG A 101 -5.28 6.72 -3.89
C ARG A 101 -4.42 5.51 -4.22
N VAL A 102 -3.93 5.44 -5.43
CA VAL A 102 -3.18 4.26 -5.90
C VAL A 102 -1.85 4.72 -6.47
N VAL A 103 -0.78 4.08 -6.04
CA VAL A 103 0.54 4.18 -6.64
C VAL A 103 0.90 2.80 -7.15
N VAL A 104 1.26 2.72 -8.42
CA VAL A 104 1.67 1.45 -9.03
C VAL A 104 3.12 1.16 -8.67
N VAL A 105 3.39 -0.07 -8.27
CA VAL A 105 4.74 -0.54 -7.96
C VAL A 105 4.98 -1.82 -8.74
N THR A 106 5.83 -1.77 -9.75
CA THR A 106 5.97 -2.91 -10.66
C THR A 106 7.38 -3.03 -11.20
N ALA A 107 7.74 -4.24 -11.64
CA ALA A 107 8.99 -4.45 -12.35
C ALA A 107 8.90 -4.05 -13.82
N LEU A 108 7.69 -3.76 -14.32
CA LEU A 108 7.48 -3.53 -15.75
C LEU A 108 7.82 -2.08 -16.12
N ASN A 109 8.92 -1.93 -16.86
CA ASN A 109 9.36 -0.62 -17.34
C ASN A 109 8.92 -0.43 -18.79
N ASP A 110 7.66 -0.02 -18.95
CA ASP A 110 7.06 0.15 -20.26
C ASP A 110 6.30 1.48 -20.28
N PRO A 111 6.73 2.45 -21.11
CA PRO A 111 6.09 3.76 -21.11
C PRO A 111 4.60 3.73 -21.47
N ALA A 112 4.18 2.83 -22.35
CA ALA A 112 2.77 2.75 -22.73
C ALA A 112 1.94 2.26 -21.54
N THR A 113 2.43 1.25 -20.83
CA THR A 113 1.74 0.73 -19.65
C THR A 113 1.69 1.79 -18.54
N ARG A 114 2.80 2.50 -18.36
CA ARG A 114 2.83 3.59 -17.39
C ARG A 114 1.76 4.63 -17.69
N GLN A 115 1.66 5.03 -18.94
CA GLN A 115 0.67 6.02 -19.33
C GLN A 115 -0.75 5.50 -19.12
N GLN A 116 -0.99 4.22 -19.43
CA GLN A 116 -2.30 3.62 -19.17
C GLN A 116 -2.65 3.64 -17.69
N ALA A 117 -1.69 3.32 -16.83
CA ALA A 117 -1.94 3.31 -15.39
C ALA A 117 -2.27 4.73 -14.88
N LEU A 118 -1.53 5.73 -15.35
CA LEU A 118 -1.79 7.11 -14.96
C LEU A 118 -3.15 7.58 -15.47
N ASN A 119 -3.51 7.20 -16.70
CA ASN A 119 -4.81 7.54 -17.26
C ASN A 119 -5.95 6.89 -16.49
N LEU A 120 -5.69 5.75 -15.87
CA LEU A 120 -6.67 5.03 -15.05
C LEU A 120 -6.71 5.51 -13.61
N GLY A 121 -5.97 6.57 -13.28
CA GLY A 121 -6.07 7.20 -11.98
C GLY A 121 -4.93 6.93 -11.02
N ALA A 122 -3.91 6.18 -11.42
CA ALA A 122 -2.74 6.01 -10.56
C ALA A 122 -2.04 7.35 -10.40
N GLU A 123 -1.64 7.67 -9.17
CA GLU A 123 -0.98 8.93 -8.89
C GLU A 123 0.49 8.91 -9.28
N ASP A 124 1.10 7.72 -9.26
CA ASP A 124 2.51 7.59 -9.61
C ASP A 124 2.76 6.15 -10.04
N TYR A 125 3.94 5.93 -10.59
CA TYR A 125 4.35 4.64 -11.14
C TYR A 125 5.80 4.43 -10.75
N ILE A 126 6.05 3.49 -9.85
CA ILE A 126 7.38 3.26 -9.29
C ILE A 126 7.88 1.90 -9.75
N LEU A 127 9.09 1.87 -10.27
CA LEU A 127 9.73 0.60 -10.61
C LEU A 127 10.27 -0.04 -9.35
N LYS A 128 10.11 -1.36 -9.23
CA LYS A 128 10.50 -2.07 -8.01
C LYS A 128 11.92 -1.81 -7.55
N PRO A 129 12.91 -1.69 -8.46
CA PRO A 129 14.28 -1.36 -7.99
C PRO A 129 14.39 -0.05 -7.23
N ASP A 130 13.48 0.90 -7.49
CA ASP A 130 13.52 2.22 -6.86
C ASP A 130 12.62 2.31 -5.64
N LEU A 131 11.86 1.26 -5.34
CA LEU A 131 10.78 1.33 -4.36
C LEU A 131 11.26 1.75 -2.98
N PHE A 132 12.28 1.05 -2.47
CA PHE A 132 12.67 1.27 -1.06
C PHE A 132 13.36 2.61 -0.86
N GLU A 133 13.93 3.16 -1.92
CA GLU A 133 14.49 4.50 -1.89
C GLU A 133 13.39 5.55 -1.88
N ARG A 134 12.32 5.33 -2.64
CA ARG A 134 11.25 6.32 -2.81
C ARG A 134 10.16 6.23 -1.76
N LEU A 135 10.01 5.07 -1.12
CA LEU A 135 8.90 4.82 -0.22
C LEU A 135 8.83 5.79 0.97
N PRO A 136 9.93 6.08 1.67
CA PRO A 136 9.85 7.04 2.77
C PRO A 136 9.36 8.42 2.34
N GLN A 137 9.81 8.90 1.18
CA GLN A 137 9.38 10.20 0.66
C GLN A 137 7.90 10.18 0.31
N LEU A 138 7.45 9.10 -0.29
CA LEU A 138 6.05 8.96 -0.65
C LEU A 138 5.16 9.00 0.58
N LEU A 139 5.54 8.26 1.62
CA LEU A 139 4.77 8.23 2.86
C LEU A 139 4.77 9.57 3.57
N ALA A 140 5.91 10.26 3.55
CA ALA A 140 5.99 11.60 4.16
C ALA A 140 5.09 12.60 3.45
N ALA A 141 5.00 12.52 2.12
CA ALA A 141 4.14 13.41 1.35
C ALA A 141 2.66 13.20 1.69
N LEU A 142 2.26 11.95 1.94
CA LEU A 142 0.89 11.65 2.33
C LEU A 142 0.54 12.24 3.68
N LYS A 143 1.49 12.24 4.60
CA LYS A 143 1.23 12.74 5.95
C LYS A 143 0.96 14.24 5.97
N LYS A 144 1.42 14.97 4.98
CA LYS A 144 1.23 16.41 4.91
C LYS A 144 -0.16 16.79 4.43
N ASP A 145 -0.86 15.85 3.84
CA ASP A 145 -2.21 16.06 3.38
C ASP A 145 -3.19 15.78 4.50
#